data_985184e259701ec0b99bc7c69828e6b7
#
_entry.id   985184e259701ec0b99bc7c69828e6b7
#
_cell.length_a   1.000
_cell.length_b   1.000
_cell.length_c   1.000
_cell.angle_alpha   90.00
_cell.angle_beta   90.00
_cell.angle_gamma   90.00
#
_symmetry.space_group_name_H-M   'P 1'
#
loop_
_entity.id
_entity.type
_entity.pdbx_description
1 polymer ?
#
loop_
_entity_poly.entity_id
_entity_poly.type
_entity_poly.pdbx_seq_one_letter_code
_entity_poly.pdbx_strand_id
1 'polypeptide(L)'
;MYKLIVEDVHKNYGSHEVLKGVSLKARAGDVISIIGSSGSGKSTFLRCINLLEQPSAGRITVNAEELLTRKNSGGDLCAANPRQLQRMRSQLSMVFQHFNLWSHMTVLENLVECPMSVLGLGRKEALERARHYLAKVGLAEKVEGQYPAHLSGGQQQRVAIARALAMEPQVMLFDEPTSALDPELVGEVLKVMQQLAEEGRTMVVVTHEMAFARQVSNHVVFLHQGKIEEQGAPNSVFDQPRSERLKQFLAGSLK
;
A
#
# COMPACT_ATOMS: atom_id res chain seq x y z
N MET A 1 -15.44 1.12 -12.96
CA MET A 1 -14.48 0.08 -13.40
C MET A 1 -13.58 -0.30 -12.24
N TYR A 2 -13.30 -1.57 -12.00
CA TYR A 2 -12.36 -2.00 -10.97
C TYR A 2 -10.93 -1.73 -11.41
N LYS A 3 -10.13 -1.15 -10.51
CA LYS A 3 -8.69 -0.92 -10.69
C LYS A 3 -7.85 -2.07 -10.13
N LEU A 4 -8.38 -2.75 -9.12
CA LEU A 4 -7.76 -3.92 -8.51
C LEU A 4 -8.83 -4.97 -8.21
N ILE A 5 -8.58 -6.21 -8.60
CA ILE A 5 -9.35 -7.38 -8.20
C ILE A 5 -8.37 -8.43 -7.70
N VAL A 6 -8.55 -8.87 -6.48
CA VAL A 6 -7.79 -9.96 -5.83
C VAL A 6 -8.81 -11.02 -5.46
N GLU A 7 -8.60 -12.24 -5.92
CA GLU A 7 -9.56 -13.33 -5.74
C GLU A 7 -8.89 -14.55 -5.14
N ASP A 8 -9.44 -14.98 -4.00
CA ASP A 8 -9.13 -16.23 -3.31
C ASP A 8 -7.62 -16.44 -3.08
N VAL A 9 -6.94 -15.41 -2.56
CA VAL A 9 -5.49 -15.44 -2.33
C VAL A 9 -5.17 -16.26 -1.08
N HIS A 10 -4.37 -17.29 -1.27
CA HIS A 10 -3.78 -18.13 -0.22
C HIS A 10 -2.27 -17.91 -0.14
N LYS A 11 -1.69 -18.02 1.05
CA LYS A 11 -0.24 -18.02 1.26
C LYS A 11 0.13 -18.97 2.36
N ASN A 12 1.03 -19.88 2.04
CA ASN A 12 1.63 -20.83 2.96
C ASN A 12 3.12 -20.52 3.17
N TYR A 13 3.61 -20.67 4.39
CA TYR A 13 5.02 -20.74 4.72
C TYR A 13 5.29 -22.15 5.32
N GLY A 14 5.77 -23.05 4.48
CA GLY A 14 5.83 -24.46 4.84
C GLY A 14 4.42 -25.02 5.12
N SER A 15 4.21 -25.58 6.31
CA SER A 15 2.90 -26.11 6.74
C SER A 15 1.97 -25.04 7.33
N HIS A 16 2.44 -23.81 7.53
CA HIS A 16 1.65 -22.75 8.15
C HIS A 16 0.93 -21.90 7.09
N GLU A 17 -0.41 -21.99 7.07
CA GLU A 17 -1.24 -21.19 6.18
C GLU A 17 -1.54 -19.83 6.80
N VAL A 18 -0.95 -18.76 6.22
CA VAL A 18 -1.08 -17.38 6.69
C VAL A 18 -2.26 -16.67 6.05
N LEU A 19 -2.53 -16.92 4.77
CA LEU A 19 -3.71 -16.41 4.06
C LEU A 19 -4.57 -17.58 3.60
N LYS A 20 -5.87 -17.47 3.84
CA LYS A 20 -6.84 -18.58 3.71
C LYS A 20 -8.02 -18.17 2.81
N GLY A 21 -7.70 -17.74 1.56
CA GLY A 21 -8.72 -17.36 0.59
C GLY A 21 -9.20 -15.91 0.75
N VAL A 22 -8.27 -14.96 0.81
CA VAL A 22 -8.60 -13.53 0.96
C VAL A 22 -8.93 -12.92 -0.40
N SER A 23 -10.08 -12.23 -0.49
CA SER A 23 -10.52 -11.56 -1.72
C SER A 23 -10.81 -10.09 -1.46
N LEU A 24 -10.46 -9.21 -2.43
CA LEU A 24 -10.65 -7.76 -2.32
C LEU A 24 -10.86 -7.17 -3.71
N LYS A 25 -11.77 -6.19 -3.82
CA LYS A 25 -12.02 -5.47 -5.08
C LYS A 25 -12.04 -3.96 -4.82
N ALA A 26 -11.23 -3.22 -5.55
CA ALA A 26 -11.19 -1.76 -5.48
C ALA A 26 -11.56 -1.12 -6.82
N ARG A 27 -12.51 -0.19 -6.80
CA ARG A 27 -12.86 0.67 -7.93
C ARG A 27 -11.96 1.89 -7.97
N ALA A 28 -11.99 2.64 -9.06
CA ALA A 28 -11.33 3.93 -9.11
C ALA A 28 -11.86 4.86 -8.00
N GLY A 29 -10.95 5.46 -7.23
CA GLY A 29 -11.26 6.34 -6.12
C GLY A 29 -11.59 5.64 -4.80
N ASP A 30 -11.60 4.30 -4.76
CA ASP A 30 -11.83 3.58 -3.50
C ASP A 30 -10.62 3.72 -2.58
N VAL A 31 -10.90 3.96 -1.30
CA VAL A 31 -9.96 3.87 -0.19
C VAL A 31 -10.38 2.71 0.69
N ILE A 32 -9.61 1.63 0.65
CA ILE A 32 -9.89 0.41 1.42
C ILE A 32 -8.90 0.31 2.56
N SER A 33 -9.35 0.35 3.80
CA SER A 33 -8.51 0.08 4.96
C SER A 33 -8.59 -1.38 5.38
N ILE A 34 -7.43 -2.00 5.60
CA ILE A 34 -7.31 -3.35 6.15
C ILE A 34 -6.80 -3.22 7.58
N ILE A 35 -7.63 -3.61 8.53
CA ILE A 35 -7.35 -3.60 9.97
C ILE A 35 -7.27 -5.02 10.53
N GLY A 36 -6.68 -5.19 11.70
CA GLY A 36 -6.56 -6.49 12.36
C GLY A 36 -5.33 -6.58 13.25
N SER A 37 -5.29 -7.58 14.11
CA SER A 37 -4.19 -7.80 15.05
C SER A 37 -2.87 -8.09 14.33
N SER A 38 -1.74 -7.90 15.02
CA SER A 38 -0.43 -8.34 14.52
C SER A 38 -0.48 -9.83 14.19
N GLY A 39 0.17 -10.24 13.11
CA GLY A 39 0.19 -11.63 12.63
C GLY A 39 -1.10 -12.10 11.93
N SER A 40 -2.11 -11.24 11.71
CA SER A 40 -3.34 -11.66 11.01
C SER A 40 -3.18 -11.86 9.49
N GLY A 41 -2.02 -11.49 8.90
CA GLY A 41 -1.72 -11.65 7.48
C GLY A 41 -1.86 -10.38 6.63
N LYS A 42 -2.11 -9.20 7.20
CA LYS A 42 -2.35 -7.93 6.48
C LYS A 42 -1.22 -7.57 5.51
N SER A 43 0.00 -7.45 6.02
CA SER A 43 1.18 -7.09 5.20
C SER A 43 1.51 -8.18 4.18
N THR A 44 1.35 -9.46 4.55
CA THR A 44 1.51 -10.59 3.63
C THR A 44 0.51 -10.48 2.48
N PHE A 45 -0.76 -10.19 2.76
CA PHE A 45 -1.77 -10.00 1.74
C PHE A 45 -1.42 -8.84 0.80
N LEU A 46 -1.04 -7.69 1.36
CA LEU A 46 -0.66 -6.53 0.57
C LEU A 46 0.55 -6.82 -0.34
N ARG A 47 1.54 -7.56 0.15
CA ARG A 47 2.73 -7.97 -0.62
C ARG A 47 2.43 -9.04 -1.65
N CYS A 48 1.41 -9.86 -1.45
CA CYS A 48 0.95 -10.79 -2.48
C CYS A 48 0.34 -10.05 -3.69
N ILE A 49 -0.31 -8.89 -3.50
CA ILE A 49 -0.95 -8.13 -4.58
C ILE A 49 0.05 -7.73 -5.68
N ASN A 50 1.28 -7.36 -5.31
CA ASN A 50 2.31 -6.99 -6.28
C ASN A 50 3.38 -8.07 -6.48
N LEU A 51 3.14 -9.30 -5.99
CA LEU A 51 4.08 -10.43 -6.03
C LEU A 51 5.46 -10.14 -5.42
N LEU A 52 5.54 -9.28 -4.40
CA LEU A 52 6.71 -9.24 -3.50
C LEU A 52 6.75 -10.50 -2.64
N GLU A 53 5.56 -10.98 -2.23
CA GLU A 53 5.36 -12.33 -1.70
C GLU A 53 4.60 -13.15 -2.75
N GLN A 54 5.07 -14.35 -3.04
CA GLN A 54 4.43 -15.24 -3.98
C GLN A 54 3.25 -15.95 -3.30
N PRO A 55 2.00 -15.72 -3.72
CA PRO A 55 0.86 -16.44 -3.16
C PRO A 55 0.91 -17.92 -3.56
N SER A 56 0.34 -18.80 -2.74
CA SER A 56 0.26 -20.24 -3.03
C SER A 56 -0.91 -20.57 -3.97
N ALA A 57 -1.97 -19.72 -3.95
CA ALA A 57 -3.10 -19.77 -4.86
C ALA A 57 -3.78 -18.40 -4.97
N GLY A 58 -4.70 -18.25 -5.92
CA GLY A 58 -5.48 -17.03 -6.14
C GLY A 58 -5.21 -16.36 -7.47
N ARG A 59 -5.92 -15.25 -7.72
CA ARG A 59 -5.80 -14.45 -8.94
C ARG A 59 -5.70 -12.97 -8.61
N ILE A 60 -4.94 -12.24 -9.42
CA ILE A 60 -4.73 -10.80 -9.26
C ILE A 60 -4.94 -10.13 -10.62
N THR A 61 -5.84 -9.16 -10.66
CA THR A 61 -6.15 -8.36 -11.85
C THR A 61 -5.93 -6.89 -11.53
N VAL A 62 -5.14 -6.21 -12.34
CA VAL A 62 -4.88 -4.77 -12.21
C VAL A 62 -5.34 -4.08 -13.49
N ASN A 63 -6.21 -3.08 -13.35
CA ASN A 63 -6.73 -2.28 -14.47
C ASN A 63 -7.26 -3.15 -15.64
N ALA A 64 -8.07 -4.17 -15.30
CA ALA A 64 -8.65 -5.17 -16.20
C ALA A 64 -7.66 -6.15 -16.87
N GLU A 65 -6.38 -6.15 -16.50
CA GLU A 65 -5.41 -7.15 -16.94
C GLU A 65 -5.15 -8.16 -15.82
N GLU A 66 -5.46 -9.45 -16.06
CA GLU A 66 -5.15 -10.53 -15.10
C GLU A 66 -3.68 -10.91 -15.22
N LEU A 67 -3.00 -11.02 -14.09
CA LEU A 67 -1.62 -11.48 -14.02
C LEU A 67 -1.53 -12.96 -14.33
N LEU A 68 -0.84 -13.29 -15.41
CA LEU A 68 -0.56 -14.66 -15.78
C LEU A 68 0.47 -15.27 -14.81
N THR A 69 0.05 -16.31 -14.11
CA THR A 69 0.89 -17.00 -13.13
C THR A 69 1.15 -18.44 -13.51
N ARG A 70 2.24 -18.99 -13.00
CA ARG A 70 2.57 -20.42 -13.03
C ARG A 70 3.08 -20.85 -11.67
N LYS A 71 2.97 -22.12 -11.33
CA LYS A 71 3.59 -22.65 -10.11
C LYS A 71 5.10 -22.76 -10.28
N ASN A 72 5.84 -22.33 -9.26
CA ASN A 72 7.27 -22.58 -9.13
C ASN A 72 7.52 -23.99 -8.56
N SER A 73 8.79 -24.39 -8.39
CA SER A 73 9.18 -25.67 -7.80
C SER A 73 8.71 -25.86 -6.35
N GLY A 74 8.46 -24.77 -5.62
CA GLY A 74 7.94 -24.78 -4.25
C GLY A 74 6.42 -24.81 -4.16
N GLY A 75 5.70 -24.78 -5.30
CA GLY A 75 4.24 -24.79 -5.35
C GLY A 75 3.59 -23.42 -5.28
N ASP A 76 4.35 -22.34 -5.05
CA ASP A 76 3.85 -20.96 -5.06
C ASP A 76 3.67 -20.41 -6.47
N LEU A 77 2.77 -19.43 -6.62
CA LEU A 77 2.52 -18.76 -7.88
C LEU A 77 3.60 -17.70 -8.15
N CYS A 78 4.26 -17.82 -9.27
CA CYS A 78 5.14 -16.78 -9.80
C CYS A 78 4.62 -16.27 -11.15
N ALA A 79 5.01 -15.06 -11.54
CA ALA A 79 4.61 -14.51 -12.83
C ALA A 79 5.12 -15.40 -13.98
N ALA A 80 4.22 -15.76 -14.89
CA ALA A 80 4.59 -16.50 -16.09
C ALA A 80 5.32 -15.63 -17.12
N ASN A 81 5.07 -14.31 -17.09
CA ASN A 81 5.69 -13.32 -17.97
C ASN A 81 6.29 -12.17 -17.15
N PRO A 82 7.64 -12.06 -17.04
CA PRO A 82 8.31 -10.99 -16.31
C PRO A 82 8.00 -9.57 -16.83
N ARG A 83 7.79 -9.41 -18.14
CA ARG A 83 7.45 -8.10 -18.74
C ARG A 83 6.04 -7.66 -18.33
N GLN A 84 5.10 -8.61 -18.25
CA GLN A 84 3.75 -8.33 -17.73
C GLN A 84 3.83 -7.90 -16.27
N LEU A 85 4.57 -8.63 -15.43
CA LEU A 85 4.75 -8.28 -14.03
C LEU A 85 5.33 -6.88 -13.85
N GLN A 86 6.36 -6.53 -14.62
CA GLN A 86 6.98 -5.19 -14.58
C GLN A 86 5.95 -4.11 -14.94
N ARG A 87 5.19 -4.30 -16.01
CA ARG A 87 4.13 -3.36 -16.43
C ARG A 87 3.02 -3.25 -15.38
N MET A 88 2.61 -4.35 -14.76
CA MET A 88 1.60 -4.30 -13.69
C MET A 88 2.14 -3.62 -12.43
N ARG A 89 3.39 -3.88 -12.04
CA ARG A 89 4.04 -3.20 -10.91
C ARG A 89 4.20 -1.70 -11.13
N SER A 90 4.38 -1.22 -12.35
CA SER A 90 4.41 0.22 -12.61
C SER A 90 3.04 0.89 -12.39
N GLN A 91 1.96 0.12 -12.40
CA GLN A 91 0.60 0.58 -12.08
C GLN A 91 0.24 0.42 -10.59
N LEU A 92 1.06 -0.26 -9.81
CA LEU A 92 0.89 -0.55 -8.38
C LEU A 92 2.09 0.01 -7.62
N SER A 93 1.96 1.16 -6.99
CA SER A 93 3.02 1.67 -6.12
C SER A 93 2.80 1.21 -4.69
N MET A 94 3.89 0.88 -4.00
CA MET A 94 3.85 0.44 -2.60
C MET A 94 4.67 1.36 -1.72
N VAL A 95 4.06 1.81 -0.63
CA VAL A 95 4.68 2.57 0.46
C VAL A 95 4.81 1.65 1.66
N PHE A 96 6.02 1.51 2.18
CA PHE A 96 6.38 0.57 3.24
C PHE A 96 6.46 1.25 4.61
N GLN A 97 6.37 0.46 5.65
CA GLN A 97 6.55 0.87 7.04
C GLN A 97 7.92 1.52 7.29
N HIS A 98 8.99 0.99 6.70
CA HIS A 98 10.39 1.45 6.89
C HIS A 98 10.90 2.30 5.73
N PHE A 99 10.04 3.13 5.12
CA PHE A 99 10.37 4.10 4.07
C PHE A 99 11.04 3.51 2.82
N ASN A 100 12.04 2.64 2.98
CA ASN A 100 12.81 1.96 1.92
C ASN A 100 13.39 2.93 0.88
N LEU A 101 13.87 4.08 1.34
CA LEU A 101 14.60 5.02 0.48
C LEU A 101 16.00 4.48 0.19
N TRP A 102 16.49 4.74 -1.01
CA TRP A 102 17.88 4.44 -1.37
C TRP A 102 18.81 5.42 -0.65
N SER A 103 19.53 4.93 0.35
CA SER A 103 20.34 5.74 1.26
C SER A 103 21.53 6.45 0.59
N HIS A 104 22.01 5.91 -0.53
CA HIS A 104 23.10 6.44 -1.34
C HIS A 104 22.65 7.46 -2.40
N MET A 105 21.36 7.72 -2.50
CA MET A 105 20.74 8.69 -3.41
C MET A 105 20.14 9.85 -2.63
N THR A 106 20.18 11.03 -3.21
CA THR A 106 19.47 12.21 -2.70
C THR A 106 17.96 12.01 -2.80
N VAL A 107 17.18 12.88 -2.16
CA VAL A 107 15.72 12.89 -2.26
C VAL A 107 15.28 12.95 -3.72
N LEU A 108 15.84 13.88 -4.49
CA LEU A 108 15.46 14.07 -5.88
C LEU A 108 15.80 12.84 -6.73
N GLU A 109 16.97 12.25 -6.54
CA GLU A 109 17.37 11.02 -7.22
C GLU A 109 16.44 9.84 -6.88
N ASN A 110 16.03 9.70 -5.61
CA ASN A 110 15.02 8.71 -5.21
C ASN A 110 13.69 8.84 -5.96
N LEU A 111 13.30 10.05 -6.35
CA LEU A 111 12.03 10.26 -7.05
C LEU A 111 12.14 10.10 -8.57
N VAL A 112 13.27 10.44 -9.17
CA VAL A 112 13.43 10.42 -10.64
C VAL A 112 13.84 9.06 -11.19
N GLU A 113 14.49 8.23 -10.39
CA GLU A 113 15.08 6.96 -10.83
C GLU A 113 14.03 6.03 -11.50
N CYS A 114 12.94 5.73 -10.80
CA CYS A 114 11.91 4.84 -11.35
C CYS A 114 11.16 5.44 -12.56
N PRO A 115 10.72 6.70 -12.56
CA PRO A 115 10.15 7.33 -13.75
C PRO A 115 11.06 7.27 -14.98
N MET A 116 12.36 7.45 -14.80
CA MET A 116 13.33 7.37 -15.91
C MET A 116 13.58 5.93 -16.34
N SER A 117 13.89 5.04 -15.39
CA SER A 117 14.33 3.66 -15.70
C SER A 117 13.20 2.72 -16.08
N VAL A 118 11.98 2.93 -15.53
CA VAL A 118 10.83 2.04 -15.73
C VAL A 118 9.83 2.61 -16.75
N LEU A 119 9.50 3.91 -16.65
CA LEU A 119 8.54 4.56 -17.56
C LEU A 119 9.23 5.15 -18.81
N GLY A 120 10.58 5.25 -18.81
CA GLY A 120 11.34 5.80 -19.93
C GLY A 120 11.21 7.32 -20.09
N LEU A 121 10.86 8.04 -19.00
CA LEU A 121 10.71 9.49 -19.06
C LEU A 121 12.06 10.19 -19.29
N GLY A 122 12.03 11.27 -20.06
CA GLY A 122 13.18 12.16 -20.17
C GLY A 122 13.53 12.82 -18.83
N ARG A 123 14.83 13.10 -18.60
CA ARG A 123 15.32 13.68 -17.33
C ARG A 123 14.57 14.95 -16.92
N LYS A 124 14.27 15.83 -17.87
CA LYS A 124 13.56 17.09 -17.59
C LYS A 124 12.15 16.82 -17.04
N GLU A 125 11.40 15.96 -17.70
CA GLU A 125 10.05 15.58 -17.29
C GLU A 125 10.05 14.87 -15.94
N ALA A 126 11.00 13.95 -15.71
CA ALA A 126 11.13 13.25 -14.44
C ALA A 126 11.43 14.22 -13.28
N LEU A 127 12.27 15.25 -13.50
CA LEU A 127 12.57 16.28 -12.50
C LEU A 127 11.36 17.17 -12.21
N GLU A 128 10.64 17.62 -13.23
CA GLU A 128 9.40 18.41 -13.06
C GLU A 128 8.36 17.62 -12.27
N ARG A 129 8.17 16.34 -12.60
CA ARG A 129 7.27 15.42 -11.89
C ARG A 129 7.70 15.20 -10.44
N ALA A 130 8.98 14.97 -10.19
CA ALA A 130 9.52 14.79 -8.85
C ALA A 130 9.25 16.02 -7.96
N ARG A 131 9.53 17.23 -8.46
CA ARG A 131 9.28 18.48 -7.74
C ARG A 131 7.80 18.71 -7.47
N HIS A 132 6.95 18.43 -8.44
CA HIS A 132 5.50 18.49 -8.27
C HIS A 132 5.04 17.62 -7.09
N TYR A 133 5.50 16.35 -7.02
CA TYR A 133 5.09 15.45 -5.95
C TYR A 133 5.78 15.74 -4.61
N LEU A 134 7.00 16.28 -4.59
CA LEU A 134 7.61 16.79 -3.34
C LEU A 134 6.79 17.95 -2.75
N ALA A 135 6.41 18.93 -3.57
CA ALA A 135 5.55 20.02 -3.14
C ALA A 135 4.20 19.52 -2.64
N LYS A 136 3.61 18.53 -3.34
CA LYS A 136 2.33 17.92 -2.97
C LYS A 136 2.34 17.26 -1.60
N VAL A 137 3.45 16.64 -1.19
CA VAL A 137 3.59 16.05 0.15
C VAL A 137 4.09 17.06 1.19
N GLY A 138 4.11 18.35 0.88
CA GLY A 138 4.47 19.43 1.79
C GLY A 138 5.98 19.50 2.10
N LEU A 139 6.83 19.08 1.16
CA LEU A 139 8.28 19.18 1.29
C LEU A 139 8.81 20.32 0.42
N ALA A 140 9.67 21.16 1.03
CA ALA A 140 10.28 22.31 0.35
C ALA A 140 11.44 21.88 -0.55
N GLU A 141 11.78 22.71 -1.55
CA GLU A 141 12.93 22.48 -2.47
C GLU A 141 14.25 22.21 -1.75
N LYS A 142 14.45 22.81 -0.57
CA LYS A 142 15.67 22.63 0.23
C LYS A 142 16.00 21.17 0.57
N VAL A 143 15.02 20.24 0.49
CA VAL A 143 15.26 18.82 0.76
C VAL A 143 15.75 18.05 -0.48
N GLU A 144 15.66 18.60 -1.68
CA GLU A 144 15.97 17.90 -2.94
C GLU A 144 17.35 17.28 -2.96
N GLY A 145 18.35 18.05 -2.49
CA GLY A 145 19.75 17.62 -2.43
C GLY A 145 20.14 16.86 -1.15
N GLN A 146 19.23 16.67 -0.22
CA GLN A 146 19.52 15.96 1.02
C GLN A 146 19.46 14.44 0.82
N TYR A 147 20.23 13.71 1.63
CA TYR A 147 20.15 12.25 1.70
C TYR A 147 19.15 11.82 2.76
N PRO A 148 18.55 10.61 2.66
CA PRO A 148 17.58 10.10 3.63
C PRO A 148 18.02 10.22 5.09
N ALA A 149 19.30 10.02 5.38
CA ALA A 149 19.84 10.11 6.74
C ALA A 149 19.75 11.52 7.38
N HIS A 150 19.54 12.56 6.57
CA HIS A 150 19.40 13.95 7.04
C HIS A 150 17.94 14.37 7.24
N LEU A 151 16.99 13.47 7.04
CA LEU A 151 15.55 13.73 7.12
C LEU A 151 14.96 13.13 8.40
N SER A 152 13.95 13.79 8.98
CA SER A 152 13.12 13.19 10.02
C SER A 152 12.36 11.98 9.47
N GLY A 153 11.89 11.07 10.34
CA GLY A 153 11.08 9.92 9.93
C GLY A 153 9.84 10.33 9.13
N GLY A 154 9.12 11.36 9.56
CA GLY A 154 7.97 11.90 8.83
C GLY A 154 8.33 12.48 7.46
N GLN A 155 9.48 13.14 7.34
CA GLN A 155 9.99 13.60 6.03
C GLN A 155 10.36 12.42 5.13
N GLN A 156 11.06 11.40 5.65
CA GLN A 156 11.40 10.20 4.89
C GLN A 156 10.14 9.48 4.37
N GLN A 157 9.12 9.36 5.19
CA GLN A 157 7.85 8.75 4.78
C GLN A 157 7.14 9.57 3.71
N ARG A 158 7.13 10.90 3.83
CA ARG A 158 6.57 11.77 2.79
C ARG A 158 7.37 11.70 1.48
N VAL A 159 8.69 11.56 1.53
CA VAL A 159 9.51 11.28 0.34
C VAL A 159 9.15 9.93 -0.27
N ALA A 160 8.94 8.88 0.54
CA ALA A 160 8.51 7.57 0.05
C ALA A 160 7.13 7.64 -0.64
N ILE A 161 6.19 8.42 -0.09
CA ILE A 161 4.89 8.68 -0.73
C ILE A 161 5.07 9.45 -2.05
N ALA A 162 5.90 10.51 -2.07
CA ALA A 162 6.18 11.27 -3.29
C ALA A 162 6.83 10.40 -4.37
N ARG A 163 7.77 9.52 -4.02
CA ARG A 163 8.38 8.55 -4.92
C ARG A 163 7.35 7.60 -5.52
N ALA A 164 6.42 7.11 -4.71
CA ALA A 164 5.32 6.26 -5.16
C ALA A 164 4.40 7.02 -6.14
N LEU A 165 4.07 8.29 -5.84
CA LEU A 165 3.23 9.15 -6.68
C LEU A 165 3.91 9.51 -8.00
N ALA A 166 5.24 9.65 -8.04
CA ALA A 166 6.00 9.97 -9.26
C ALA A 166 5.85 8.92 -10.36
N MET A 167 5.46 7.69 -10.02
CA MET A 167 5.09 6.64 -10.97
C MET A 167 3.68 6.80 -11.55
N GLU A 168 2.85 7.72 -11.04
CA GLU A 168 1.45 7.91 -11.42
C GLU A 168 0.62 6.61 -11.42
N PRO A 169 0.65 5.87 -10.31
CA PRO A 169 0.06 4.53 -10.26
C PRO A 169 -1.48 4.58 -10.32
N GLN A 170 -2.07 3.47 -10.78
CA GLN A 170 -3.52 3.27 -10.75
C GLN A 170 -4.03 2.91 -9.35
N VAL A 171 -3.19 2.26 -8.54
CA VAL A 171 -3.49 1.87 -7.15
C VAL A 171 -2.24 2.08 -6.29
N MET A 172 -2.42 2.67 -5.13
CA MET A 172 -1.38 2.81 -4.11
C MET A 172 -1.63 1.82 -2.98
N LEU A 173 -0.61 1.07 -2.61
CA LEU A 173 -0.62 0.12 -1.51
C LEU A 173 0.20 0.71 -0.35
N PHE A 174 -0.37 0.78 0.85
CA PHE A 174 0.29 1.31 2.04
C PHE A 174 0.39 0.21 3.11
N ASP A 175 1.62 -0.18 3.47
CA ASP A 175 1.89 -1.19 4.50
C ASP A 175 2.30 -0.50 5.80
N GLU A 176 1.34 -0.22 6.68
CA GLU A 176 1.54 0.42 7.99
C GLU A 176 2.40 1.71 7.92
N PRO A 177 2.00 2.72 7.13
CA PRO A 177 2.87 3.85 6.77
C PRO A 177 3.27 4.76 7.94
N THR A 178 2.64 4.61 9.10
CA THR A 178 2.90 5.44 10.29
C THR A 178 3.57 4.67 11.43
N SER A 179 3.63 3.33 11.37
CA SER A 179 4.05 2.49 12.51
C SER A 179 5.53 2.65 12.91
N ALA A 180 6.38 3.19 12.03
CA ALA A 180 7.79 3.46 12.33
C ALA A 180 8.07 4.92 12.68
N LEU A 181 7.02 5.73 12.93
CA LEU A 181 7.13 7.15 13.21
C LEU A 181 6.90 7.45 14.69
N ASP A 182 7.57 8.50 15.17
CA ASP A 182 7.22 9.11 16.44
C ASP A 182 5.78 9.68 16.38
N PRO A 183 5.00 9.59 17.48
CA PRO A 183 3.58 10.00 17.49
C PRO A 183 3.32 11.41 16.97
N GLU A 184 4.24 12.36 17.23
CA GLU A 184 4.15 13.75 16.78
C GLU A 184 4.26 13.91 15.25
N LEU A 185 4.89 12.94 14.54
CA LEU A 185 5.08 12.97 13.10
C LEU A 185 3.97 12.24 12.33
N VAL A 186 3.17 11.43 13.00
CA VAL A 186 2.07 10.65 12.40
C VAL A 186 1.07 11.55 11.69
N GLY A 187 0.66 12.65 12.34
CA GLY A 187 -0.34 13.57 11.80
C GLY A 187 0.01 14.17 10.44
N GLU A 188 1.29 14.48 10.20
CA GLU A 188 1.74 15.03 8.91
C GLU A 188 1.57 14.02 7.76
N VAL A 189 1.89 12.75 8.01
CA VAL A 189 1.76 11.68 7.02
C VAL A 189 0.29 11.36 6.76
N LEU A 190 -0.53 11.26 7.81
CA LEU A 190 -1.97 11.01 7.66
C LEU A 190 -2.68 12.13 6.90
N LYS A 191 -2.27 13.39 7.10
CA LYS A 191 -2.80 14.53 6.34
C LYS A 191 -2.51 14.42 4.84
N VAL A 192 -1.29 14.01 4.46
CA VAL A 192 -0.96 13.75 3.06
C VAL A 192 -1.84 12.63 2.49
N MET A 193 -2.00 11.54 3.22
CA MET A 193 -2.84 10.41 2.77
C MET A 193 -4.32 10.80 2.65
N GLN A 194 -4.83 11.65 3.55
CA GLN A 194 -6.18 12.20 3.46
C GLN A 194 -6.35 13.05 2.19
N GLN A 195 -5.41 13.93 1.88
CA GLN A 195 -5.43 14.72 0.65
C GLN A 195 -5.46 13.83 -0.61
N LEU A 196 -4.69 12.74 -0.62
CA LEU A 196 -4.71 11.78 -1.72
C LEU A 196 -6.07 11.08 -1.87
N ALA A 197 -6.73 10.77 -0.76
CA ALA A 197 -8.10 10.23 -0.76
C ALA A 197 -9.11 11.22 -1.33
N GLU A 198 -9.05 12.49 -0.91
CA GLU A 198 -9.91 13.58 -1.39
C GLU A 198 -9.72 13.84 -2.89
N GLU A 199 -8.52 13.62 -3.43
CA GLU A 199 -8.22 13.69 -4.86
C GLU A 199 -8.72 12.48 -5.66
N GLY A 200 -9.34 11.51 -5.02
CA GLY A 200 -9.86 10.31 -5.67
C GLY A 200 -8.78 9.28 -6.05
N ARG A 201 -7.63 9.27 -5.36
CA ARG A 201 -6.63 8.21 -5.55
C ARG A 201 -7.16 6.88 -5.02
N THR A 202 -6.98 5.82 -5.79
CA THR A 202 -7.33 4.46 -5.34
C THR A 202 -6.26 3.95 -4.39
N MET A 203 -6.63 3.60 -3.17
CA MET A 203 -5.70 3.21 -2.12
C MET A 203 -6.15 1.94 -1.40
N VAL A 204 -5.19 1.06 -1.08
CA VAL A 204 -5.37 -0.05 -0.12
C VAL A 204 -4.38 0.18 1.01
N VAL A 205 -4.88 0.36 2.22
CA VAL A 205 -4.09 0.82 3.37
C VAL A 205 -4.18 -0.19 4.50
N VAL A 206 -3.08 -0.82 4.83
CA VAL A 206 -2.93 -1.54 6.11
C VAL A 206 -2.57 -0.52 7.18
N THR A 207 -3.38 -0.39 8.22
CA THR A 207 -3.17 0.63 9.25
C THR A 207 -3.67 0.20 10.63
N HIS A 208 -3.07 0.79 11.66
CA HIS A 208 -3.53 0.77 13.05
C HIS A 208 -4.18 2.11 13.47
N GLU A 209 -4.25 3.08 12.57
CA GLU A 209 -4.86 4.39 12.80
C GLU A 209 -6.37 4.31 12.56
N MET A 210 -7.14 3.91 13.60
CA MET A 210 -8.58 3.66 13.48
C MET A 210 -9.37 4.93 13.12
N ALA A 211 -8.98 6.08 13.67
CA ALA A 211 -9.61 7.37 13.36
C ALA A 211 -9.42 7.74 11.87
N PHE A 212 -8.21 7.55 11.33
CA PHE A 212 -7.92 7.74 9.91
C PHE A 212 -8.74 6.78 9.04
N ALA A 213 -8.71 5.47 9.35
CA ALA A 213 -9.47 4.47 8.60
C ALA A 213 -10.95 4.79 8.57
N ARG A 214 -11.53 5.25 9.69
CA ARG A 214 -12.93 5.66 9.79
C ARG A 214 -13.26 6.87 8.92
N GLN A 215 -12.37 7.86 8.88
CA GLN A 215 -12.61 9.14 8.21
C GLN A 215 -12.45 9.06 6.69
N VAL A 216 -11.45 8.30 6.20
CA VAL A 216 -11.07 8.36 4.77
C VAL A 216 -11.53 7.16 3.96
N SER A 217 -11.80 6.02 4.60
CA SER A 217 -12.15 4.81 3.85
C SER A 217 -13.60 4.83 3.40
N ASN A 218 -13.86 4.27 2.24
CA ASN A 218 -15.21 3.90 1.82
C ASN A 218 -15.50 2.40 2.05
N HIS A 219 -14.46 1.61 2.32
CA HIS A 219 -14.58 0.20 2.68
C HIS A 219 -13.52 -0.18 3.72
N VAL A 220 -13.89 -0.97 4.71
CA VAL A 220 -12.99 -1.48 5.76
C VAL A 220 -13.06 -3.00 5.78
N VAL A 221 -11.90 -3.63 5.86
CA VAL A 221 -11.74 -5.09 5.95
C VAL A 221 -11.07 -5.43 7.27
N PHE A 222 -11.73 -6.20 8.13
CA PHE A 222 -11.12 -6.76 9.33
C PHE A 222 -10.59 -8.15 9.03
N LEU A 223 -9.25 -8.28 9.04
CA LEU A 223 -8.55 -9.53 8.80
C LEU A 223 -8.20 -10.21 10.13
N HIS A 224 -8.60 -11.44 10.30
CA HIS A 224 -8.31 -12.26 11.47
C HIS A 224 -7.85 -13.66 11.07
N GLN A 225 -6.69 -14.11 11.59
CA GLN A 225 -6.14 -15.45 11.32
C GLN A 225 -6.13 -15.86 9.84
N GLY A 226 -5.78 -14.90 8.96
CA GLY A 226 -5.67 -15.14 7.51
C GLY A 226 -7.00 -15.12 6.74
N LYS A 227 -8.11 -14.77 7.37
CA LYS A 227 -9.44 -14.67 6.75
C LYS A 227 -10.03 -13.29 6.95
N ILE A 228 -10.91 -12.88 6.04
CA ILE A 228 -11.79 -11.74 6.26
C ILE A 228 -12.87 -12.17 7.24
N GLU A 229 -12.81 -11.64 8.46
CA GLU A 229 -13.78 -11.91 9.51
C GLU A 229 -15.01 -11.03 9.35
N GLU A 230 -14.80 -9.73 9.03
CA GLU A 230 -15.87 -8.78 8.77
C GLU A 230 -15.38 -7.71 7.80
N GLN A 231 -16.29 -7.20 6.96
CA GLN A 231 -16.00 -6.10 6.05
C GLN A 231 -17.26 -5.29 5.74
N GLY A 232 -17.08 -4.02 5.38
CA GLY A 232 -18.20 -3.14 5.02
C GLY A 232 -17.83 -1.68 5.00
N ALA A 233 -18.84 -0.82 4.97
CA ALA A 233 -18.66 0.62 5.15
C ALA A 233 -18.10 0.93 6.56
N PRO A 234 -17.30 2.01 6.72
CA PRO A 234 -16.70 2.36 8.01
C PRO A 234 -17.70 2.38 9.17
N ASN A 235 -18.86 3.02 8.99
CA ASN A 235 -19.88 3.09 10.04
C ASN A 235 -20.40 1.69 10.45
N SER A 236 -20.49 0.76 9.50
CA SER A 236 -20.93 -0.61 9.79
C SER A 236 -19.88 -1.36 10.61
N VAL A 237 -18.61 -1.23 10.23
CA VAL A 237 -17.49 -1.97 10.87
C VAL A 237 -17.10 -1.36 12.22
N PHE A 238 -17.08 -0.03 12.35
CA PHE A 238 -16.62 0.64 13.57
C PHE A 238 -17.74 0.89 14.60
N ASP A 239 -18.99 1.18 14.16
CA ASP A 239 -20.07 1.56 15.06
C ASP A 239 -21.02 0.40 15.38
N GLN A 240 -21.14 -0.54 14.44
CA GLN A 240 -22.06 -1.68 14.55
C GLN A 240 -21.35 -3.02 14.23
N PRO A 241 -20.20 -3.31 14.86
CA PRO A 241 -19.47 -4.55 14.60
C PRO A 241 -20.32 -5.76 14.96
N ARG A 242 -20.38 -6.74 14.06
CA ARG A 242 -21.16 -7.99 14.26
C ARG A 242 -20.30 -9.06 14.91
N SER A 243 -19.04 -9.20 14.46
CA SER A 243 -18.11 -10.18 14.98
C SER A 243 -17.66 -9.82 16.40
N GLU A 244 -17.76 -10.79 17.32
CA GLU A 244 -17.23 -10.63 18.69
C GLU A 244 -15.72 -10.37 18.69
N ARG A 245 -14.99 -10.91 17.73
CA ARG A 245 -13.55 -10.66 17.56
C ARG A 245 -13.28 -9.22 17.17
N LEU A 246 -14.07 -8.66 16.26
CA LEU A 246 -13.95 -7.25 15.88
C LEU A 246 -14.25 -6.33 17.06
N LYS A 247 -15.32 -6.62 17.84
CA LYS A 247 -15.64 -5.85 19.06
C LYS A 247 -14.48 -5.84 20.05
N GLN A 248 -13.88 -7.00 20.32
CA GLN A 248 -12.72 -7.12 21.20
C GLN A 248 -11.49 -6.36 20.66
N PHE A 249 -11.23 -6.43 19.34
CA PHE A 249 -10.16 -5.71 18.69
C PHE A 249 -10.33 -4.20 18.81
N LEU A 250 -11.51 -3.66 18.52
CA LEU A 250 -11.80 -2.24 18.61
C LEU A 250 -11.73 -1.74 20.07
N ALA A 251 -12.24 -2.49 21.04
CA ALA A 251 -12.13 -2.13 22.46
C ALA A 251 -10.68 -2.05 22.97
N GLY A 252 -9.77 -2.84 22.38
CA GLY A 252 -8.33 -2.78 22.68
C GLY A 252 -7.58 -1.68 21.95
N SER A 253 -8.05 -1.26 20.79
CA SER A 253 -7.39 -0.28 19.92
C SER A 253 -7.83 1.17 20.19
N LEU A 254 -8.90 1.39 20.94
CA LEU A 254 -9.44 2.71 21.31
C LEU A 254 -8.98 3.19 22.70
N LYS A 255 -8.07 2.45 23.34
CA LYS A 255 -7.37 2.86 24.56
C LYS A 255 -6.03 3.46 24.23
#